data_3b349e0c2e808a38bab1e8518bfca862
#
_entry.id   3b349e0c2e808a38bab1e8518bfca862
#
_cell.length_a   1.000
_cell.length_b   1.000
_cell.length_c   1.000
_cell.angle_alpha   90.00
_cell.angle_beta   90.00
_cell.angle_gamma   90.00
#
_symmetry.space_group_name_H-M   'P 1'
#
loop_
_entity.id
_entity.type
_entity.pdbx_description
1 polymer ?
#
loop_
_entity_poly.entity_id
_entity_poly.type
_entity_poly.pdbx_seq_one_letter_code
_entity_poly.pdbx_strand_id
1 'polypeptide(L)'
;PYGRPITLGDTRVSFHPAGHVLGSAQIRVEDPDGVWVVTGDYKRAADPTCAPFEVVPCDVFITEATFGLPVFRHSAPAAEIDKLLRSVALFPERAHLVGAYSLGKAQRVIALLREAGYDAPIYLHGAMEKITQYYESRGIALGELRPVKGVKKADLAGTITLAPPSATSDLWTRRFPDPVTAFASGWMRVRARARQRGVELP
;
A
#
# COMPACT_ATOMS: atom_id res chain seq x y z
N PRO A 1 21.56 1.90 -6.47
CA PRO A 1 20.69 2.52 -7.48
C PRO A 1 20.27 1.50 -8.51
N TYR A 2 19.06 1.63 -9.08
CA TYR A 2 18.61 0.77 -10.16
C TYR A 2 19.50 0.86 -11.39
N GLY A 3 19.59 -0.23 -12.15
CA GLY A 3 20.33 -0.31 -13.41
C GLY A 3 21.86 -0.29 -13.30
N ARG A 4 22.41 -0.08 -12.11
CA ARG A 4 23.86 -0.02 -11.91
C ARG A 4 24.41 -1.41 -11.56
N PRO A 5 25.18 -2.07 -12.44
CA PRO A 5 25.69 -3.40 -12.19
C PRO A 5 26.83 -3.40 -11.16
N ILE A 6 26.88 -4.49 -10.42
CA ILE A 6 28.02 -4.89 -9.57
C ILE A 6 28.62 -6.12 -10.24
N THR A 7 29.95 -6.16 -10.43
CA THR A 7 30.64 -7.31 -11.03
C THR A 7 31.30 -8.15 -9.94
N LEU A 8 31.04 -9.44 -9.95
CA LEU A 8 31.57 -10.45 -9.02
C LEU A 8 32.17 -11.60 -9.86
N GLY A 9 33.46 -11.54 -10.12
CA GLY A 9 34.12 -12.44 -11.07
C GLY A 9 33.55 -12.25 -12.48
N ASP A 10 33.02 -13.31 -13.08
CA ASP A 10 32.40 -13.30 -14.42
C ASP A 10 30.91 -12.98 -14.36
N THR A 11 30.34 -12.78 -13.17
CA THR A 11 28.93 -12.52 -12.96
C THR A 11 28.64 -11.03 -12.75
N ARG A 12 27.59 -10.52 -13.39
CA ARG A 12 27.08 -9.15 -13.23
C ARG A 12 25.73 -9.20 -12.54
N VAL A 13 25.56 -8.43 -11.46
CA VAL A 13 24.31 -8.32 -10.69
C VAL A 13 23.82 -6.88 -10.76
N SER A 14 22.56 -6.71 -11.09
CA SER A 14 21.90 -5.39 -11.10
C SER A 14 20.48 -5.46 -10.52
N PHE A 15 20.02 -4.30 -10.01
CA PHE A 15 18.69 -4.14 -9.44
C PHE A 15 17.82 -3.33 -10.41
N HIS A 16 16.58 -3.78 -10.61
CA HIS A 16 15.61 -3.15 -11.49
C HIS A 16 14.29 -2.93 -10.74
N PRO A 17 13.53 -1.87 -11.02
CA PRO A 17 12.28 -1.60 -10.31
C PRO A 17 11.30 -2.78 -10.34
N ALA A 18 10.76 -3.15 -9.19
CA ALA A 18 9.74 -4.20 -9.06
C ALA A 18 8.30 -3.64 -8.98
N GLY A 19 8.13 -2.33 -8.83
CA GLY A 19 6.80 -1.68 -8.82
C GLY A 19 5.94 -1.97 -7.60
N HIS A 20 6.46 -2.66 -6.58
CA HIS A 20 5.66 -3.15 -5.44
C HIS A 20 5.57 -2.13 -4.30
N VAL A 21 6.69 -1.63 -3.83
CA VAL A 21 6.82 -0.57 -2.81
C VAL A 21 8.01 0.32 -3.14
N LEU A 22 8.14 1.45 -2.46
CA LEU A 22 9.29 2.34 -2.63
C LEU A 22 10.62 1.60 -2.39
N GLY A 23 11.45 1.55 -3.43
CA GLY A 23 12.75 0.87 -3.41
C GLY A 23 12.72 -0.65 -3.66
N SER A 24 11.54 -1.24 -3.92
CA SER A 24 11.44 -2.66 -4.29
C SER A 24 12.17 -2.95 -5.59
N ALA A 25 12.92 -4.06 -5.66
CA ALA A 25 13.76 -4.37 -6.81
C ALA A 25 13.66 -5.84 -7.22
N GLN A 26 13.67 -6.06 -8.53
CA GLN A 26 14.04 -7.32 -9.14
C GLN A 26 15.57 -7.43 -9.15
N ILE A 27 16.11 -8.62 -9.02
CA ILE A 27 17.53 -8.90 -9.10
C ILE A 27 17.79 -9.58 -10.44
N ARG A 28 18.60 -8.93 -11.30
CA ARG A 28 19.10 -9.50 -12.54
C ARG A 28 20.52 -9.99 -12.32
N VAL A 29 20.76 -11.25 -12.63
CA VAL A 29 22.07 -11.91 -12.59
C VAL A 29 22.41 -12.34 -14.02
N GLU A 30 23.57 -11.94 -14.50
CA GLU A 30 24.08 -12.29 -15.82
C GLU A 30 25.45 -12.93 -15.66
N ASP A 31 25.60 -14.11 -16.19
CA ASP A 31 26.84 -14.88 -16.23
C ASP A 31 27.05 -15.48 -17.63
N PRO A 32 28.16 -16.22 -17.91
CA PRO A 32 28.39 -16.83 -19.20
C PRO A 32 27.32 -17.86 -19.65
N ASP A 33 26.53 -18.41 -18.72
CA ASP A 33 25.50 -19.40 -19.00
C ASP A 33 24.13 -18.77 -19.31
N GLY A 34 23.94 -17.47 -19.01
CA GLY A 34 22.72 -16.73 -19.35
C GLY A 34 22.30 -15.65 -18.35
N VAL A 35 21.06 -15.20 -18.51
CA VAL A 35 20.48 -14.11 -17.72
C VAL A 35 19.34 -14.65 -16.87
N TRP A 36 19.43 -14.43 -15.57
CA TRP A 36 18.43 -14.83 -14.59
C TRP A 36 17.80 -13.58 -13.96
N VAL A 37 16.49 -13.60 -13.78
CA VAL A 37 15.77 -12.55 -13.04
C VAL A 37 14.97 -13.15 -11.90
N VAL A 38 15.18 -12.65 -10.69
CA VAL A 38 14.40 -12.97 -9.49
C VAL A 38 13.57 -11.75 -9.11
N THR A 39 12.23 -11.86 -9.15
CA THR A 39 11.37 -10.70 -9.02
C THR A 39 11.26 -10.17 -7.58
N GLY A 40 11.38 -11.04 -6.57
CA GLY A 40 10.80 -10.72 -5.27
C GLY A 40 9.31 -10.43 -5.41
N ASP A 41 8.72 -9.70 -4.47
CA ASP A 41 7.35 -9.20 -4.61
C ASP A 41 7.32 -8.09 -5.65
N TYR A 42 6.43 -8.19 -6.63
CA TYR A 42 6.33 -7.21 -7.70
C TYR A 42 4.88 -6.82 -8.03
N LYS A 43 4.71 -5.69 -8.70
CA LYS A 43 3.41 -5.23 -9.17
C LYS A 43 3.54 -4.54 -10.53
N ARG A 44 2.82 -5.05 -11.53
CA ARG A 44 2.82 -4.50 -12.89
C ARG A 44 1.93 -3.27 -13.05
N ALA A 45 0.88 -3.16 -12.22
CA ALA A 45 0.02 -1.97 -12.20
C ALA A 45 0.78 -0.77 -11.62
N ALA A 46 0.56 0.41 -12.18
CA ALA A 46 1.16 1.65 -11.69
C ALA A 46 0.85 1.89 -10.21
N ASP A 47 1.82 2.45 -9.52
CA ASP A 47 1.72 2.86 -8.13
C ASP A 47 2.30 4.28 -7.98
N PRO A 48 1.52 5.26 -7.45
CA PRO A 48 2.00 6.63 -7.33
C PRO A 48 3.14 6.80 -6.32
N THR A 49 3.44 5.76 -5.54
CA THR A 49 4.41 5.83 -4.42
C THR A 49 5.75 5.16 -4.71
N CYS A 50 5.95 4.57 -5.89
CA CYS A 50 7.21 3.91 -6.24
C CYS A 50 7.46 3.94 -7.76
N ALA A 51 8.70 3.61 -8.14
CA ALA A 51 9.06 3.42 -9.55
C ALA A 51 8.23 2.29 -10.18
N PRO A 52 7.76 2.43 -11.44
CA PRO A 52 7.00 1.39 -12.12
C PRO A 52 7.82 0.12 -12.34
N PHE A 53 7.13 -1.00 -12.46
CA PHE A 53 7.75 -2.28 -12.79
C PHE A 53 8.48 -2.19 -14.13
N GLU A 54 9.74 -2.64 -14.16
CA GLU A 54 10.54 -2.72 -15.38
C GLU A 54 10.51 -4.15 -15.94
N VAL A 55 10.25 -4.28 -17.23
CA VAL A 55 10.38 -5.58 -17.91
C VAL A 55 11.85 -5.80 -18.24
N VAL A 56 12.46 -6.80 -17.60
CA VAL A 56 13.87 -7.16 -17.77
C VAL A 56 13.96 -8.45 -18.59
N PRO A 57 14.51 -8.41 -19.83
CA PRO A 57 14.74 -9.61 -20.61
C PRO A 57 15.67 -10.61 -19.89
N CYS A 58 15.32 -11.88 -19.91
CA CYS A 58 16.09 -12.96 -19.25
C CYS A 58 15.81 -14.33 -19.89
N ASP A 59 16.72 -15.28 -19.68
CA ASP A 59 16.56 -16.67 -20.08
C ASP A 59 15.77 -17.45 -19.03
N VAL A 60 15.94 -17.09 -17.74
CA VAL A 60 15.25 -17.72 -16.61
C VAL A 60 14.58 -16.64 -15.76
N PHE A 61 13.29 -16.82 -15.50
CA PHE A 61 12.48 -15.93 -14.70
C PHE A 61 11.93 -16.63 -13.46
N ILE A 62 12.42 -16.23 -12.28
CA ILE A 62 11.97 -16.75 -10.98
C ILE A 62 11.01 -15.73 -10.39
N THR A 63 9.72 -16.09 -10.25
CA THR A 63 8.64 -15.20 -9.90
C THR A 63 7.83 -15.67 -8.70
N GLU A 64 7.32 -14.69 -7.91
CA GLU A 64 6.24 -14.93 -6.97
C GLU A 64 4.91 -15.13 -7.72
N ALA A 65 3.90 -15.70 -7.05
CA ALA A 65 2.57 -15.91 -7.62
C ALA A 65 1.45 -15.78 -6.57
N THR A 66 1.58 -14.89 -5.61
CA THR A 66 0.65 -14.69 -4.49
C THR A 66 -0.79 -14.52 -4.95
N PHE A 67 -0.99 -13.75 -6.01
CA PHE A 67 -2.30 -13.51 -6.64
C PHE A 67 -2.38 -14.08 -8.06
N GLY A 68 -1.63 -15.15 -8.35
CA GLY A 68 -1.58 -15.78 -9.68
C GLY A 68 -2.84 -16.53 -10.09
N LEU A 69 -3.74 -16.85 -9.16
CA LEU A 69 -4.98 -17.55 -9.48
C LEU A 69 -6.03 -16.61 -10.10
N PRO A 70 -6.84 -17.08 -11.07
CA PRO A 70 -7.86 -16.27 -11.75
C PRO A 70 -8.93 -15.64 -10.83
N VAL A 71 -9.11 -16.17 -9.62
CA VAL A 71 -10.03 -15.63 -8.61
C VAL A 71 -9.61 -14.24 -8.13
N PHE A 72 -8.33 -13.89 -8.20
CA PHE A 72 -7.80 -12.60 -7.77
C PHE A 72 -7.87 -11.53 -8.87
N ARG A 73 -9.07 -11.29 -9.38
CA ARG A 73 -9.33 -10.16 -10.28
C ARG A 73 -9.75 -8.96 -9.42
N HIS A 74 -8.82 -8.07 -9.17
CA HIS A 74 -9.07 -6.88 -8.35
C HIS A 74 -9.79 -5.79 -9.15
N SER A 75 -10.67 -5.03 -8.47
CA SER A 75 -11.28 -3.82 -9.00
C SER A 75 -10.22 -2.73 -9.25
N ALA A 76 -10.53 -1.76 -10.09
CA ALA A 76 -9.68 -0.59 -10.24
C ALA A 76 -9.51 0.11 -8.87
N PRO A 77 -8.29 0.52 -8.48
CA PRO A 77 -8.05 1.18 -7.20
C PRO A 77 -8.95 2.40 -6.96
N ALA A 78 -9.20 3.20 -8.01
CA ALA A 78 -10.08 4.36 -7.94
C ALA A 78 -11.50 4.00 -7.49
N ALA A 79 -12.05 2.87 -7.94
CA ALA A 79 -13.40 2.44 -7.54
C ALA A 79 -13.48 2.06 -6.05
N GLU A 80 -12.39 1.54 -5.48
CA GLU A 80 -12.34 1.19 -4.06
C GLU A 80 -12.14 2.44 -3.19
N ILE A 81 -11.33 3.39 -3.64
CA ILE A 81 -11.19 4.70 -3.00
C ILE A 81 -12.50 5.47 -3.01
N ASP A 82 -13.24 5.46 -4.13
CA ASP A 82 -14.56 6.09 -4.24
C ASP A 82 -15.57 5.51 -3.23
N LYS A 83 -15.56 4.20 -2.98
CA LYS A 83 -16.40 3.60 -1.92
C LYS A 83 -16.06 4.16 -0.54
N LEU A 84 -14.77 4.32 -0.22
CA LEU A 84 -14.35 4.89 1.04
C LEU A 84 -14.80 6.36 1.17
N LEU A 85 -14.59 7.16 0.13
CA LEU A 85 -14.99 8.58 0.12
C LEU A 85 -16.51 8.75 0.21
N ARG A 86 -17.29 7.90 -0.46
CA ARG A 86 -18.75 7.88 -0.30
C ARG A 86 -19.16 7.52 1.12
N SER A 87 -18.48 6.58 1.78
CA SER A 87 -18.75 6.24 3.17
C SER A 87 -18.48 7.43 4.10
N VAL A 88 -17.38 8.16 3.88
CA VAL A 88 -17.08 9.39 4.64
C VAL A 88 -18.16 10.45 4.43
N ALA A 89 -18.62 10.64 3.20
CA ALA A 89 -19.66 11.62 2.89
C ALA A 89 -21.05 11.24 3.46
N LEU A 90 -21.38 9.95 3.49
CA LEU A 90 -22.67 9.45 4.00
C LEU A 90 -22.72 9.42 5.53
N PHE A 91 -21.58 9.27 6.20
CA PHE A 91 -21.48 9.13 7.65
C PHE A 91 -20.46 10.11 8.23
N PRO A 92 -20.68 11.44 8.12
CA PRO A 92 -19.72 12.45 8.57
C PRO A 92 -19.54 12.49 10.10
N GLU A 93 -20.45 11.92 10.87
CA GLU A 93 -20.35 11.78 12.32
C GLU A 93 -19.47 10.62 12.77
N ARG A 94 -19.13 9.69 11.86
CA ARG A 94 -18.37 8.48 12.14
C ARG A 94 -16.89 8.67 11.78
N ALA A 95 -16.01 7.95 12.45
CA ALA A 95 -14.61 7.86 12.05
C ALA A 95 -14.40 6.70 11.07
N HIS A 96 -13.53 6.87 10.07
CA HIS A 96 -13.23 5.83 9.08
C HIS A 96 -11.82 5.29 9.31
N LEU A 97 -11.73 4.03 9.82
CA LEU A 97 -10.47 3.37 10.12
C LEU A 97 -10.08 2.43 8.98
N VAL A 98 -8.96 2.72 8.33
CA VAL A 98 -8.43 1.88 7.26
C VAL A 98 -7.24 1.08 7.77
N GLY A 99 -7.43 -0.22 7.95
CA GLY A 99 -6.36 -1.16 8.23
C GLY A 99 -5.51 -1.40 6.99
N ALA A 100 -4.21 -1.09 7.07
CA ALA A 100 -3.26 -1.29 5.98
C ALA A 100 -1.90 -1.72 6.52
N TYR A 101 -1.12 -2.45 5.71
CA TYR A 101 0.28 -2.69 6.05
C TYR A 101 1.04 -1.36 6.10
N SER A 102 1.87 -1.18 7.13
CA SER A 102 2.58 0.08 7.37
C SER A 102 3.56 0.45 6.27
N LEU A 103 4.19 -0.56 5.61
CA LEU A 103 5.06 -0.36 4.46
C LEU A 103 4.29 -0.54 3.16
N GLY A 104 4.35 0.43 2.29
CA GLY A 104 3.82 0.41 0.92
C GLY A 104 2.31 0.61 0.85
N LYS A 105 1.50 -0.27 1.44
CA LYS A 105 0.04 -0.23 1.32
C LYS A 105 -0.57 1.05 1.92
N ALA A 106 -0.14 1.47 3.10
CA ALA A 106 -0.64 2.68 3.73
C ALA A 106 -0.34 3.92 2.87
N GLN A 107 0.89 4.08 2.39
CA GLN A 107 1.30 5.21 1.57
C GLN A 107 0.56 5.23 0.22
N ARG A 108 0.38 4.05 -0.39
CA ARG A 108 -0.41 3.93 -1.62
C ARG A 108 -1.88 4.36 -1.41
N VAL A 109 -2.52 3.93 -0.31
CA VAL A 109 -3.90 4.34 0.00
C VAL A 109 -3.97 5.86 0.17
N ILE A 110 -3.02 6.48 0.88
CA ILE A 110 -2.96 7.93 1.06
C ILE A 110 -2.82 8.63 -0.30
N ALA A 111 -1.86 8.23 -1.13
CA ALA A 111 -1.64 8.82 -2.43
C ALA A 111 -2.88 8.71 -3.33
N LEU A 112 -3.53 7.55 -3.36
CA LEU A 112 -4.78 7.36 -4.12
C LEU A 112 -5.93 8.22 -3.60
N LEU A 113 -6.02 8.47 -2.29
CA LEU A 113 -7.00 9.40 -1.71
C LEU A 113 -6.72 10.83 -2.19
N ARG A 114 -5.45 11.25 -2.24
CA ARG A 114 -5.05 12.57 -2.77
C ARG A 114 -5.35 12.70 -4.26
N GLU A 115 -5.05 11.68 -5.06
CA GLU A 115 -5.41 11.65 -6.49
C GLU A 115 -6.93 11.75 -6.72
N ALA A 116 -7.73 11.21 -5.79
CA ALA A 116 -9.19 11.31 -5.82
C ALA A 116 -9.74 12.64 -5.26
N GLY A 117 -8.88 13.61 -4.90
CA GLY A 117 -9.27 14.94 -4.42
C GLY A 117 -9.62 15.01 -2.93
N TYR A 118 -9.23 14.04 -2.13
CA TYR A 118 -9.40 14.11 -0.67
C TYR A 118 -8.25 14.92 -0.04
N ASP A 119 -8.47 16.21 0.21
CA ASP A 119 -7.46 17.14 0.72
C ASP A 119 -7.48 17.32 2.25
N ALA A 120 -8.51 16.80 2.93
CA ALA A 120 -8.60 16.88 4.39
C ALA A 120 -7.45 16.11 5.07
N PRO A 121 -7.07 16.48 6.31
CA PRO A 121 -6.04 15.77 7.05
C PRO A 121 -6.34 14.27 7.19
N ILE A 122 -5.34 13.43 6.94
CA ILE A 122 -5.40 11.99 7.20
C ILE A 122 -4.63 11.69 8.48
N TYR A 123 -5.25 10.95 9.38
CA TYR A 123 -4.64 10.60 10.66
C TYR A 123 -3.88 9.28 10.56
N LEU A 124 -2.75 9.19 11.27
CA LEU A 124 -1.89 8.02 11.28
C LEU A 124 -1.76 7.42 12.67
N HIS A 125 -1.83 6.10 12.73
CA HIS A 125 -1.35 5.35 13.89
C HIS A 125 0.16 5.51 14.04
N GLY A 126 0.67 5.66 15.28
CA GLY A 126 2.10 5.90 15.55
C GLY A 126 3.07 4.92 14.88
N ALA A 127 2.66 3.66 14.69
CA ALA A 127 3.47 2.66 13.99
C ALA A 127 3.70 2.95 12.50
N MET A 128 2.94 3.87 11.91
CA MET A 128 3.05 4.23 10.49
C MET A 128 3.85 5.52 10.26
N GLU A 129 4.04 6.35 11.28
CA GLU A 129 4.59 7.69 11.13
C GLU A 129 5.99 7.70 10.52
N LYS A 130 6.93 6.93 11.09
CA LYS A 130 8.33 6.93 10.64
C LYS A 130 8.49 6.48 9.18
N ILE A 131 7.81 5.42 8.80
CA ILE A 131 7.92 4.92 7.42
C ILE A 131 7.23 5.87 6.43
N THR A 132 6.14 6.51 6.82
CA THR A 132 5.45 7.49 5.99
C THR A 132 6.31 8.75 5.80
N GLN A 133 6.95 9.27 6.86
CA GLN A 133 7.93 10.35 6.78
C GLN A 133 9.11 10.01 5.85
N TYR A 134 9.54 8.75 5.83
CA TYR A 134 10.55 8.31 4.88
C TYR A 134 10.08 8.46 3.42
N TYR A 135 8.82 8.08 3.10
CA TYR A 135 8.26 8.28 1.77
C TYR A 135 8.22 9.76 1.38
N GLU A 136 7.78 10.63 2.29
CA GLU A 136 7.78 12.10 2.07
C GLU A 136 9.19 12.63 1.82
N SER A 137 10.19 12.16 2.58
CA SER A 137 11.60 12.53 2.39
C SER A 137 12.18 12.10 1.03
N ARG A 138 11.51 11.15 0.35
CA ARG A 138 11.84 10.71 -1.01
C ARG A 138 11.01 11.40 -2.09
N GLY A 139 10.27 12.45 -1.73
CA GLY A 139 9.50 13.26 -2.67
C GLY A 139 8.12 12.71 -3.01
N ILE A 140 7.62 11.72 -2.29
CA ILE A 140 6.24 11.24 -2.47
C ILE A 140 5.28 12.20 -1.79
N ALA A 141 4.42 12.86 -2.58
CA ALA A 141 3.43 13.82 -2.08
C ALA A 141 2.26 13.09 -1.41
N LEU A 142 2.20 13.12 -0.09
CA LEU A 142 1.14 12.47 0.71
C LEU A 142 0.15 13.48 1.33
N GLY A 143 0.37 14.78 1.15
CA GLY A 143 -0.49 15.85 1.66
C GLY A 143 -0.45 15.97 3.18
N GLU A 144 -1.48 16.56 3.79
CA GLU A 144 -1.50 16.79 5.22
C GLU A 144 -1.75 15.49 6.00
N LEU A 145 -0.77 15.10 6.81
CA LEU A 145 -0.83 13.94 7.69
C LEU A 145 -0.70 14.38 9.14
N ARG A 146 -1.48 13.78 10.03
CA ARG A 146 -1.47 14.08 11.47
C ARG A 146 -1.36 12.82 12.31
N PRO A 147 -0.60 12.83 13.41
CA PRO A 147 -0.64 11.75 14.39
C PRO A 147 -2.03 11.70 15.05
N VAL A 148 -2.59 10.51 15.22
CA VAL A 148 -3.86 10.35 15.97
C VAL A 148 -3.66 10.47 17.47
N LYS A 149 -2.42 10.42 17.96
CA LYS A 149 -2.08 10.53 19.36
C LYS A 149 -2.44 11.95 19.89
N GLY A 150 -3.20 12.01 20.98
CA GLY A 150 -3.58 13.28 21.61
C GLY A 150 -4.81 13.96 21.00
N VAL A 151 -5.36 13.44 19.91
CA VAL A 151 -6.58 13.98 19.30
C VAL A 151 -7.80 13.56 20.11
N LYS A 152 -8.73 14.50 20.38
CA LYS A 152 -9.98 14.22 21.07
C LYS A 152 -10.90 13.34 20.20
N LYS A 153 -11.67 12.48 20.85
CA LYS A 153 -12.58 11.57 20.16
C LYS A 153 -13.54 12.28 19.19
N ALA A 154 -14.11 13.40 19.61
CA ALA A 154 -15.05 14.16 18.79
C ALA A 154 -14.40 14.72 17.51
N ASP A 155 -13.13 15.12 17.56
CA ASP A 155 -12.41 15.72 16.43
C ASP A 155 -12.04 14.69 15.36
N LEU A 156 -12.25 13.40 15.64
CA LEU A 156 -12.04 12.31 14.69
C LEU A 156 -13.31 11.93 13.90
N ALA A 157 -14.44 12.57 14.14
CA ALA A 157 -15.65 12.41 13.34
C ALA A 157 -15.41 12.84 11.88
N GLY A 158 -15.89 12.09 10.92
CA GLY A 158 -15.76 12.35 9.49
C GLY A 158 -14.32 12.23 8.95
N THR A 159 -13.35 11.77 9.77
CA THR A 159 -11.95 11.68 9.35
C THR A 159 -11.56 10.28 8.89
N ILE A 160 -10.51 10.21 8.07
CA ILE A 160 -9.85 8.95 7.70
C ILE A 160 -8.61 8.77 8.57
N THR A 161 -8.50 7.59 9.20
CA THR A 161 -7.33 7.19 9.98
C THR A 161 -6.76 5.89 9.43
N LEU A 162 -5.45 5.84 9.12
CA LEU A 162 -4.76 4.60 8.76
C LEU A 162 -4.07 4.00 9.99
N ALA A 163 -4.19 2.68 10.10
CA ALA A 163 -3.62 1.92 11.19
C ALA A 163 -3.16 0.52 10.72
N PRO A 164 -2.23 -0.14 11.43
CA PRO A 164 -1.95 -1.55 11.18
C PRO A 164 -3.22 -2.39 11.31
N PRO A 165 -3.35 -3.50 10.54
CA PRO A 165 -4.55 -4.34 10.57
C PRO A 165 -4.97 -4.79 11.96
N SER A 166 -4.01 -5.10 12.83
CA SER A 166 -4.27 -5.50 14.22
C SER A 166 -4.98 -4.41 15.03
N ALA A 167 -4.63 -3.15 14.83
CA ALA A 167 -5.23 -2.03 15.58
C ALA A 167 -6.71 -1.80 15.21
N THR A 168 -7.18 -2.20 14.03
CA THR A 168 -8.58 -1.98 13.60
C THR A 168 -9.58 -2.95 14.25
N SER A 169 -9.12 -3.94 14.98
CA SER A 169 -9.95 -4.95 15.67
C SER A 169 -9.74 -4.98 17.19
N ASP A 170 -8.99 -4.05 17.74
CA ASP A 170 -8.57 -4.03 19.15
C ASP A 170 -9.27 -2.92 19.94
N LEU A 171 -9.01 -2.88 21.25
CA LEU A 171 -9.44 -1.83 22.18
C LEU A 171 -9.06 -0.43 21.71
N TRP A 172 -8.04 -0.32 20.87
CA TRP A 172 -7.60 0.94 20.27
C TRP A 172 -8.72 1.66 19.48
N THR A 173 -9.66 0.92 18.88
CA THR A 173 -10.79 1.49 18.14
C THR A 173 -11.77 2.28 19.02
N ARG A 174 -11.80 2.03 20.32
CA ARG A 174 -12.70 2.72 21.28
C ARG A 174 -12.45 4.24 21.38
N ARG A 175 -11.29 4.70 20.93
CA ARG A 175 -10.97 6.13 20.89
C ARG A 175 -11.70 6.91 19.80
N PHE A 176 -12.30 6.22 18.85
CA PHE A 176 -12.98 6.81 17.71
C PHE A 176 -14.49 6.89 17.94
N PRO A 177 -15.19 7.91 17.39
CA PRO A 177 -16.63 7.97 17.40
C PRO A 177 -17.19 6.96 16.38
N ASP A 178 -17.98 6.00 16.84
CA ASP A 178 -18.67 4.98 16.03
C ASP A 178 -17.88 4.54 14.75
N PRO A 179 -16.74 3.86 14.90
CA PRO A 179 -15.81 3.67 13.80
C PRO A 179 -16.35 2.73 12.71
N VAL A 180 -16.29 3.17 11.45
CA VAL A 180 -16.39 2.33 10.26
C VAL A 180 -15.00 1.76 9.99
N THR A 181 -14.86 0.44 9.93
CA THR A 181 -13.58 -0.21 9.67
C THR A 181 -13.50 -0.74 8.24
N ALA A 182 -12.41 -0.43 7.55
CA ALA A 182 -12.04 -0.97 6.25
C ALA A 182 -10.69 -1.68 6.34
N PHE A 183 -10.42 -2.61 5.41
CA PHE A 183 -9.13 -3.28 5.33
C PHE A 183 -8.59 -3.27 3.89
N ALA A 184 -7.45 -2.60 3.69
CA ALA A 184 -6.77 -2.52 2.40
C ALA A 184 -5.89 -3.75 2.16
N SER A 185 -6.43 -4.78 1.52
CA SER A 185 -5.71 -6.02 1.22
C SER A 185 -6.28 -6.73 -0.01
N GLY A 186 -5.41 -7.25 -0.87
CA GLY A 186 -5.80 -8.10 -2.00
C GLY A 186 -6.52 -9.40 -1.59
N TRP A 187 -6.31 -9.86 -0.36
CA TRP A 187 -7.00 -11.02 0.21
C TRP A 187 -8.48 -10.82 0.50
N MET A 188 -8.97 -9.58 0.50
CA MET A 188 -10.39 -9.28 0.74
C MET A 188 -11.32 -9.80 -0.37
N ARG A 189 -10.79 -10.20 -1.53
CA ARG A 189 -11.55 -10.89 -2.59
C ARG A 189 -12.01 -12.29 -2.19
N VAL A 190 -11.39 -12.92 -1.20
CA VAL A 190 -11.81 -14.24 -0.73
C VAL A 190 -13.03 -14.10 0.18
N ARG A 191 -14.18 -14.59 -0.25
CA ARG A 191 -15.49 -14.46 0.44
C ARG A 191 -15.46 -14.81 1.94
N ALA A 192 -14.62 -15.75 2.36
CA ALA A 192 -14.49 -16.14 3.76
C ALA A 192 -13.91 -15.01 4.63
N ARG A 193 -13.06 -14.13 4.06
CA ARG A 193 -12.50 -12.96 4.74
C ARG A 193 -13.35 -11.72 4.60
N ALA A 194 -14.10 -11.58 3.50
CA ALA A 194 -15.00 -10.47 3.23
C ALA A 194 -16.17 -10.39 4.22
N ARG A 195 -16.64 -11.53 4.73
CA ARG A 195 -17.79 -11.58 5.67
C ARG A 195 -17.54 -10.92 7.03
N GLN A 196 -16.32 -10.57 7.35
CA GLN A 196 -15.97 -10.07 8.69
C GLN A 196 -15.83 -8.55 8.78
N ARG A 197 -15.88 -7.76 7.68
CA ARG A 197 -15.59 -6.32 7.72
C ARG A 197 -16.24 -5.54 6.56
N GLY A 198 -16.77 -4.36 6.85
CA GLY A 198 -17.73 -3.63 6.02
C GLY A 198 -17.23 -2.93 4.76
N VAL A 199 -15.93 -2.74 4.50
CA VAL A 199 -15.40 -2.13 3.27
C VAL A 199 -14.14 -2.86 2.81
N GLU A 200 -14.12 -3.29 1.56
CA GLU A 200 -13.00 -4.02 0.96
C GLU A 200 -12.17 -3.05 0.09
N LEU A 201 -10.90 -2.85 0.47
CA LEU A 201 -9.91 -2.18 -0.39
C LEU A 201 -8.85 -3.20 -0.81
N PRO A 202 -8.78 -3.61 -2.08
CA PRO A 202 -7.78 -4.54 -2.60
C PRO A 202 -6.36 -3.96 -2.64
#